data_98a332657044a1f481772899192d6fa9
#
_entry.id   98a332657044a1f481772899192d6fa9
#
_cell.length_a   1.000
_cell.length_b   1.000
_cell.length_c   1.000
_cell.angle_alpha   90.00
_cell.angle_beta   90.00
_cell.angle_gamma   90.00
#
_symmetry.space_group_name_H-M   'P 1'
#
loop_
_entity.id
_entity.type
_entity.pdbx_description
1 polymer ?
#
loop_
_entity_poly.entity_id
_entity_poly.type
_entity_poly.pdbx_seq_one_letter_code
_entity_poly.pdbx_strand_id
1 'polypeptide(L)'
;MKRITMAIPLFLAACSSSPEDMQTYYQAEGDRLEEATRHVRKAYTFESFIANPQYRSTRDMWRGGALDQYAPRHSHVEILLEEQRGRLYINGTIAMDFPICSGRVGGMETPKGTFRISQKVEKHRSNRYGAFMSKKDGSTLKRGVSVLDTPPKGAYFEGADMPYWMRFNGAIGMHVGKVRRDSDSHGCVRVPEEACSILFEKLGIGSKVIVK
;
A
#
# COMPACT_ATOMS: atom_id res chain seq x y z
N MET A 1 15.15 10.71 18.64
CA MET A 1 15.84 9.91 17.61
C MET A 1 17.25 9.62 18.11
N LYS A 2 17.49 8.43 18.67
CA LYS A 2 18.86 8.01 19.04
C LYS A 2 19.49 7.34 17.82
N ARG A 3 20.52 7.97 17.26
CA ARG A 3 21.34 7.37 16.23
C ARG A 3 22.14 6.22 16.85
N ILE A 4 21.87 4.98 16.42
CA ILE A 4 22.72 3.84 16.73
C ILE A 4 23.92 3.97 15.80
N THR A 5 25.01 4.48 16.33
CA THR A 5 26.31 4.47 15.64
C THR A 5 26.88 3.07 15.78
N MET A 6 26.75 2.25 14.73
CA MET A 6 27.51 1.00 14.64
C MET A 6 28.99 1.35 14.53
N ALA A 7 29.70 1.19 15.61
CA ALA A 7 31.16 1.20 15.59
C ALA A 7 31.62 -0.11 14.92
N ILE A 8 32.20 -0.01 13.74
CA ILE A 8 32.91 -1.10 13.08
C ILE A 8 34.26 -1.21 13.84
N PRO A 9 34.55 -2.31 14.52
CA PRO A 9 35.86 -2.47 15.15
C PRO A 9 36.91 -2.59 14.05
N LEU A 10 37.89 -1.71 14.13
CA LEU A 10 39.03 -1.65 13.20
C LEU A 10 39.81 -2.96 13.29
N PHE A 11 39.99 -3.61 12.15
CA PHE A 11 40.83 -4.80 11.94
C PHE A 11 42.30 -4.51 12.22
N LEU A 12 42.79 -4.70 13.44
CA LEU A 12 44.19 -4.65 13.80
C LEU A 12 44.69 -5.83 14.67
N ALA A 13 44.02 -6.98 14.59
CA ALA A 13 44.44 -8.19 15.30
C ALA A 13 44.54 -9.44 14.39
N ALA A 14 44.88 -9.25 13.12
CA ALA A 14 44.83 -10.35 12.13
C ALA A 14 46.24 -10.97 11.82
N CYS A 15 47.18 -10.94 12.74
CA CYS A 15 48.53 -11.48 12.46
C CYS A 15 48.92 -12.76 13.23
N SER A 16 48.02 -13.38 14.05
CA SER A 16 48.38 -14.59 14.79
C SER A 16 47.23 -15.56 15.10
N SER A 17 46.05 -15.40 14.45
CA SER A 17 44.95 -16.30 14.67
C SER A 17 45.06 -17.54 13.79
N SER A 18 44.88 -18.74 14.38
CA SER A 18 44.87 -19.97 13.60
C SER A 18 43.60 -20.02 12.72
N PRO A 19 43.57 -20.82 11.63
CA PRO A 19 42.36 -20.99 10.82
C PRO A 19 41.16 -21.45 11.64
N GLU A 20 41.36 -22.23 12.69
CA GLU A 20 40.32 -22.71 13.62
C GLU A 20 39.74 -21.57 14.48
N ASP A 21 40.60 -20.65 14.95
CA ASP A 21 40.15 -19.46 15.69
C ASP A 21 39.28 -18.53 14.84
N MET A 22 39.68 -18.36 13.57
CA MET A 22 38.89 -17.58 12.62
C MET A 22 37.56 -18.21 12.31
N GLN A 23 37.49 -19.53 12.16
CA GLN A 23 36.24 -20.25 11.91
C GLN A 23 35.29 -20.16 13.10
N THR A 24 35.82 -20.30 14.30
CA THR A 24 35.05 -20.14 15.55
C THR A 24 34.51 -18.72 15.70
N TYR A 25 35.31 -17.70 15.36
CA TYR A 25 34.89 -16.29 15.37
C TYR A 25 33.73 -16.03 14.40
N TYR A 26 33.85 -16.48 13.14
CA TYR A 26 32.79 -16.29 12.15
C TYR A 26 31.50 -17.04 12.50
N GLN A 27 31.60 -18.21 13.10
CA GLN A 27 30.46 -18.98 13.60
C GLN A 27 29.75 -18.20 14.71
N ALA A 28 30.46 -17.72 15.71
CA ALA A 28 29.92 -16.96 16.83
C ALA A 28 29.28 -15.63 16.38
N GLU A 29 29.86 -14.95 15.38
CA GLU A 29 29.29 -13.73 14.82
C GLU A 29 28.05 -14.03 13.99
N GLY A 30 28.03 -15.13 13.23
CA GLY A 30 26.87 -15.64 12.52
C GLY A 30 25.70 -15.92 13.47
N ASP A 31 25.95 -16.62 14.57
CA ASP A 31 24.96 -16.95 15.59
C ASP A 31 24.37 -15.68 16.26
N ARG A 32 25.23 -14.70 16.56
CA ARG A 32 24.80 -13.37 17.11
C ARG A 32 23.91 -12.62 16.15
N LEU A 33 24.26 -12.59 14.85
CA LEU A 33 23.47 -11.93 13.81
C LEU A 33 22.13 -12.64 13.60
N GLU A 34 22.13 -13.97 13.64
CA GLU A 34 20.91 -14.76 13.53
C GLU A 34 20.00 -14.55 14.73
N GLU A 35 20.54 -14.51 15.96
CA GLU A 35 19.77 -14.22 17.18
C GLU A 35 19.20 -12.80 17.16
N ALA A 36 20.02 -11.79 16.82
CA ALA A 36 19.56 -10.41 16.65
C ALA A 36 18.46 -10.28 15.60
N THR A 37 18.62 -10.98 14.45
CA THR A 37 17.61 -11.01 13.38
C THR A 37 16.33 -11.71 13.85
N ARG A 38 16.44 -12.79 14.63
CA ARG A 38 15.30 -13.51 15.22
C ARG A 38 14.53 -12.62 16.20
N HIS A 39 15.21 -11.86 17.05
CA HIS A 39 14.57 -10.89 17.96
C HIS A 39 13.84 -9.78 17.20
N VAL A 40 14.46 -9.21 16.17
CA VAL A 40 13.81 -8.18 15.32
C VAL A 40 12.60 -8.76 14.59
N ARG A 41 12.71 -9.97 14.00
CA ARG A 41 11.58 -10.64 13.33
C ARG A 41 10.45 -10.97 14.30
N LYS A 42 10.76 -11.42 15.53
CA LYS A 42 9.76 -11.72 16.56
C LYS A 42 9.08 -10.46 17.08
N ALA A 43 9.78 -9.32 17.11
CA ALA A 43 9.24 -8.05 17.55
C ALA A 43 8.33 -7.38 16.50
N TYR A 44 8.45 -7.72 15.21
CA TYR A 44 7.68 -7.11 14.11
C TYR A 44 6.79 -8.14 13.40
N THR A 45 6.03 -8.90 14.18
CA THR A 45 5.00 -9.80 13.64
C THR A 45 3.75 -9.02 13.24
N PHE A 46 2.88 -9.63 12.44
CA PHE A 46 1.58 -9.05 12.10
C PHE A 46 0.75 -8.79 13.35
N GLU A 47 0.75 -9.72 14.30
CA GLU A 47 0.05 -9.62 15.59
C GLU A 47 0.54 -8.42 16.39
N SER A 48 1.86 -8.19 16.46
CA SER A 48 2.42 -7.02 17.16
C SER A 48 2.09 -5.71 16.45
N PHE A 49 2.01 -5.72 15.13
CA PHE A 49 1.64 -4.55 14.32
C PHE A 49 0.18 -4.14 14.56
N ILE A 50 -0.77 -5.08 14.51
CA ILE A 50 -2.20 -4.78 14.74
C ILE A 50 -2.52 -4.52 16.21
N ALA A 51 -1.70 -5.02 17.15
CA ALA A 51 -1.84 -4.75 18.59
C ALA A 51 -1.41 -3.32 18.98
N ASN A 52 -0.77 -2.58 18.07
CA ASN A 52 -0.42 -1.17 18.31
C ASN A 52 -1.70 -0.34 18.52
N PRO A 53 -1.84 0.41 19.63
CA PRO A 53 -3.00 1.27 19.87
C PRO A 53 -3.28 2.29 18.76
N GLN A 54 -2.25 2.63 17.98
CA GLN A 54 -2.37 3.54 16.84
C GLN A 54 -2.62 2.83 15.50
N TYR A 55 -2.84 1.51 15.50
CA TYR A 55 -2.99 0.72 14.27
C TYR A 55 -3.98 1.33 13.26
N ARG A 56 -5.18 1.73 13.72
CA ARG A 56 -6.21 2.33 12.86
C ARG A 56 -5.83 3.71 12.32
N SER A 57 -5.01 4.46 13.04
CA SER A 57 -4.61 5.83 12.69
C SER A 57 -3.23 5.92 12.05
N THR A 58 -2.42 4.85 12.12
CA THR A 58 -1.10 4.84 11.51
C THR A 58 -1.17 4.79 9.99
N ARG A 59 -0.20 5.42 9.34
CA ARG A 59 0.03 5.29 7.91
C ARG A 59 1.05 4.21 7.58
N ASP A 60 1.57 3.55 8.60
CA ASP A 60 2.56 2.50 8.41
C ASP A 60 1.95 1.30 7.70
N MET A 61 2.78 0.60 6.98
CA MET A 61 2.45 -0.64 6.31
C MET A 61 3.22 -1.78 6.95
N TRP A 62 2.55 -2.94 7.06
CA TRP A 62 3.22 -4.18 7.41
C TRP A 62 3.40 -5.04 6.17
N ARG A 63 4.55 -5.72 6.08
CA ARG A 63 4.89 -6.65 5.00
C ARG A 63 5.40 -7.95 5.58
N GLY A 64 4.83 -9.05 5.12
CA GLY A 64 5.25 -10.41 5.47
C GLY A 64 6.00 -11.10 4.35
N GLY A 65 6.69 -12.18 4.67
CA GLY A 65 7.48 -12.95 3.70
C GLY A 65 6.66 -13.57 2.55
N ALA A 66 5.33 -13.63 2.66
CA ALA A 66 4.47 -14.07 1.56
C ALA A 66 4.49 -13.12 0.34
N LEU A 67 4.95 -11.87 0.49
CA LEU A 67 5.09 -10.94 -0.64
C LEU A 67 6.06 -11.41 -1.73
N ASP A 68 7.06 -12.21 -1.37
CA ASP A 68 8.04 -12.75 -2.33
C ASP A 68 7.42 -13.80 -3.28
N GLN A 69 6.21 -14.29 -2.93
CA GLN A 69 5.50 -15.26 -3.74
C GLN A 69 4.73 -14.57 -4.88
N TYR A 70 4.68 -15.21 -6.05
CA TYR A 70 3.84 -14.80 -7.16
C TYR A 70 2.72 -15.83 -7.38
N ALA A 71 1.52 -15.51 -6.92
CA ALA A 71 0.38 -16.40 -6.99
C ALA A 71 -0.93 -15.63 -7.26
N PRO A 72 -1.09 -14.94 -8.42
CA PRO A 72 -2.25 -14.05 -8.65
C PRO A 72 -3.60 -14.78 -8.63
N ARG A 73 -3.64 -16.09 -8.94
CA ARG A 73 -4.87 -16.91 -8.84
C ARG A 73 -5.25 -17.25 -7.39
N HIS A 74 -4.30 -17.20 -6.48
CA HIS A 74 -4.46 -17.47 -5.05
C HIS A 74 -4.27 -16.20 -4.18
N SER A 75 -4.32 -15.03 -4.84
CA SER A 75 -4.22 -13.74 -4.17
C SER A 75 -5.58 -13.05 -4.16
N HIS A 76 -5.88 -12.39 -3.05
CA HIS A 76 -7.06 -11.55 -2.90
C HIS A 76 -6.76 -10.38 -1.96
N VAL A 77 -7.62 -9.37 -2.00
CA VAL A 77 -7.52 -8.21 -1.10
C VAL A 77 -8.80 -8.08 -0.28
N GLU A 78 -8.64 -7.79 1.01
CA GLU A 78 -9.72 -7.37 1.90
C GLU A 78 -9.62 -5.86 2.14
N ILE A 79 -10.75 -5.18 2.10
CA ILE A 79 -10.91 -3.76 2.39
C ILE A 79 -11.74 -3.63 3.67
N LEU A 80 -11.13 -3.16 4.74
CA LEU A 80 -11.70 -3.04 6.08
C LEU A 80 -12.11 -1.58 6.29
N LEU A 81 -13.40 -1.28 6.06
CA LEU A 81 -13.91 0.09 6.02
C LEU A 81 -13.82 0.79 7.38
N GLU A 82 -14.11 0.07 8.47
CA GLU A 82 -14.10 0.65 9.83
C GLU A 82 -12.67 0.98 10.29
N GLU A 83 -11.69 0.17 9.89
CA GLU A 83 -10.28 0.39 10.24
C GLU A 83 -9.56 1.30 9.25
N GLN A 84 -10.17 1.56 8.09
CA GLN A 84 -9.53 2.22 6.94
C GLN A 84 -8.20 1.53 6.57
N ARG A 85 -8.24 0.17 6.54
CA ARG A 85 -7.10 -0.70 6.21
C ARG A 85 -7.45 -1.62 5.05
N GLY A 86 -6.42 -1.95 4.27
CA GLY A 86 -6.47 -3.01 3.27
C GLY A 86 -5.50 -4.13 3.62
N ARG A 87 -5.84 -5.38 3.33
CA ARG A 87 -4.99 -6.55 3.53
C ARG A 87 -4.86 -7.36 2.25
N LEU A 88 -3.64 -7.55 1.79
CA LEU A 88 -3.34 -8.49 0.70
C LEU A 88 -3.08 -9.87 1.27
N TYR A 89 -3.76 -10.86 0.76
CA TYR A 89 -3.54 -12.27 1.04
C TYR A 89 -2.91 -12.94 -0.18
N ILE A 90 -1.90 -13.78 0.05
CA ILE A 90 -1.27 -14.65 -0.94
C ILE A 90 -1.24 -16.07 -0.35
N ASN A 91 -1.80 -17.05 -1.07
CA ASN A 91 -1.92 -18.42 -0.60
C ASN A 91 -2.54 -18.55 0.83
N GLY A 92 -3.55 -17.72 1.13
CA GLY A 92 -4.22 -17.71 2.44
C GLY A 92 -3.47 -17.03 3.56
N THR A 93 -2.24 -16.54 3.32
CA THR A 93 -1.43 -15.85 4.31
C THR A 93 -1.49 -14.33 4.07
N ILE A 94 -1.57 -13.53 5.15
CA ILE A 94 -1.47 -12.07 5.05
C ILE A 94 -0.07 -11.72 4.58
N ALA A 95 0.02 -11.12 3.40
CA ALA A 95 1.28 -10.70 2.79
C ALA A 95 1.57 -9.21 3.05
N MET A 96 0.52 -8.38 3.15
CA MET A 96 0.67 -6.95 3.39
C MET A 96 -0.59 -6.39 4.09
N ASP A 97 -0.41 -5.46 5.01
CA ASP A 97 -1.45 -4.60 5.58
C ASP A 97 -1.07 -3.14 5.34
N PHE A 98 -2.01 -2.33 4.87
CA PHE A 98 -1.76 -0.96 4.42
C PHE A 98 -2.94 -0.03 4.69
N PRO A 99 -2.70 1.28 4.89
CA PRO A 99 -3.78 2.24 5.08
C PRO A 99 -4.51 2.52 3.76
N ILE A 100 -5.79 2.83 3.87
CA ILE A 100 -6.63 3.24 2.73
C ILE A 100 -7.42 4.51 3.03
N CYS A 101 -8.07 5.05 2.00
CA CYS A 101 -9.12 6.04 2.14
C CYS A 101 -10.29 5.62 1.25
N SER A 102 -11.36 5.13 1.86
CA SER A 102 -12.57 4.66 1.17
C SER A 102 -13.55 5.79 0.85
N GLY A 103 -14.69 5.45 0.25
CA GLY A 103 -15.79 6.37 -0.03
C GLY A 103 -16.38 6.98 1.24
N ARG A 104 -16.66 8.29 1.19
CA ARG A 104 -17.23 9.03 2.31
C ARG A 104 -18.70 8.65 2.57
N VAL A 105 -19.10 8.73 3.82
CA VAL A 105 -20.50 8.54 4.25
C VAL A 105 -21.38 9.62 3.63
N GLY A 106 -22.63 9.27 3.29
CA GLY A 106 -23.62 10.18 2.70
C GLY A 106 -23.81 10.02 1.20
N GLY A 107 -23.81 8.77 0.70
CA GLY A 107 -24.13 8.43 -0.69
C GLY A 107 -22.94 8.24 -1.62
N MET A 108 -21.71 8.22 -1.05
CA MET A 108 -20.47 7.98 -1.79
C MET A 108 -19.67 6.83 -1.16
N GLU A 109 -20.33 5.95 -0.40
CA GLU A 109 -19.69 4.85 0.29
C GLU A 109 -19.12 3.83 -0.69
N THR A 110 -18.00 3.21 -0.30
CA THR A 110 -17.52 2.00 -0.95
C THR A 110 -18.44 0.85 -0.53
N PRO A 111 -19.16 0.19 -1.47
CA PRO A 111 -20.12 -0.85 -1.12
C PRO A 111 -19.45 -2.07 -0.48
N LYS A 112 -20.04 -2.58 0.62
CA LYS A 112 -19.67 -3.86 1.22
C LYS A 112 -20.06 -5.02 0.30
N GLY A 113 -19.27 -6.10 0.34
CA GLY A 113 -19.54 -7.30 -0.45
C GLY A 113 -18.29 -7.98 -0.98
N THR A 114 -18.51 -9.01 -1.80
CA THR A 114 -17.42 -9.74 -2.49
C THR A 114 -17.50 -9.46 -3.98
N PHE A 115 -16.44 -8.92 -4.49
CA PHE A 115 -16.28 -8.51 -5.89
C PHE A 115 -15.09 -9.21 -6.53
N ARG A 116 -14.89 -8.96 -7.83
CA ARG A 116 -13.71 -9.40 -8.58
C ARG A 116 -13.13 -8.25 -9.38
N ILE A 117 -11.81 -8.23 -9.52
CA ILE A 117 -11.15 -7.27 -10.41
C ILE A 117 -11.58 -7.56 -11.84
N SER A 118 -12.21 -6.58 -12.49
CA SER A 118 -12.72 -6.66 -13.86
C SER A 118 -11.86 -5.91 -14.86
N GLN A 119 -11.02 -4.97 -14.40
CA GLN A 119 -10.14 -4.17 -15.25
C GLN A 119 -8.90 -3.75 -14.47
N LYS A 120 -7.74 -3.71 -15.15
CA LYS A 120 -6.49 -3.17 -14.64
C LYS A 120 -5.90 -2.23 -15.69
N VAL A 121 -5.55 -1.02 -15.28
CA VAL A 121 -4.93 0.00 -16.15
C VAL A 121 -3.87 0.75 -15.36
N GLU A 122 -2.63 0.71 -15.82
CA GLU A 122 -1.51 1.35 -15.11
C GLU A 122 -1.66 2.87 -15.06
N LYS A 123 -1.99 3.50 -16.17
CA LYS A 123 -2.22 4.94 -16.30
C LYS A 123 -3.68 5.20 -16.65
N HIS A 124 -4.50 5.42 -15.64
CA HIS A 124 -5.93 5.70 -15.78
C HIS A 124 -6.26 7.11 -15.32
N ARG A 125 -7.25 7.74 -15.97
CA ARG A 125 -7.85 9.01 -15.54
C ARG A 125 -9.34 8.85 -15.32
N SER A 126 -9.87 9.53 -14.32
CA SER A 126 -11.30 9.56 -14.04
C SER A 126 -12.05 10.23 -15.21
N ASN A 127 -13.11 9.57 -15.65
CA ASN A 127 -14.05 10.16 -16.61
C ASN A 127 -15.16 10.99 -15.94
N ARG A 128 -15.22 11.03 -14.60
CA ARG A 128 -16.30 11.68 -13.85
C ARG A 128 -15.82 12.82 -12.95
N TYR A 129 -14.71 12.68 -12.27
CA TYR A 129 -14.20 13.65 -11.30
C TYR A 129 -12.82 14.16 -11.70
N GLY A 130 -12.58 15.46 -11.51
CA GLY A 130 -11.31 16.05 -11.95
C GLY A 130 -11.20 17.52 -11.61
N ALA A 131 -10.69 18.28 -12.57
CA ALA A 131 -10.50 19.71 -12.50
C ALA A 131 -10.96 20.39 -13.79
N PHE A 132 -11.36 21.66 -13.71
CA PHE A 132 -11.44 22.54 -14.85
C PHE A 132 -10.10 23.24 -15.05
N MET A 133 -9.57 23.11 -16.26
CA MET A 133 -8.29 23.67 -16.68
C MET A 133 -8.52 24.80 -17.70
N SER A 134 -7.67 25.81 -17.66
CA SER A 134 -7.69 26.91 -18.63
C SER A 134 -7.22 26.44 -20.00
N LYS A 135 -7.99 26.73 -21.06
CA LYS A 135 -7.58 26.47 -22.45
C LYS A 135 -6.44 27.37 -22.89
N LYS A 136 -6.21 28.51 -22.20
CA LYS A 136 -5.21 29.51 -22.58
C LYS A 136 -3.79 29.05 -22.22
N ASP A 137 -3.62 28.47 -21.01
CA ASP A 137 -2.30 28.20 -20.44
C ASP A 137 -2.21 26.88 -19.66
N GLY A 138 -3.29 26.07 -19.65
CA GLY A 138 -3.32 24.80 -18.94
C GLY A 138 -3.35 24.93 -17.40
N SER A 139 -3.52 26.13 -16.86
CA SER A 139 -3.60 26.32 -15.41
C SER A 139 -4.90 25.75 -14.82
N THR A 140 -4.84 25.30 -13.56
CA THR A 140 -6.04 24.79 -12.87
C THR A 140 -6.94 25.95 -12.45
N LEU A 141 -8.17 25.99 -12.94
CA LEU A 141 -9.19 26.97 -12.57
C LEU A 141 -10.03 26.51 -11.38
N LYS A 142 -10.42 25.21 -11.33
CA LYS A 142 -11.21 24.66 -10.24
C LYS A 142 -10.93 23.17 -10.07
N ARG A 143 -10.66 22.71 -8.85
CA ARG A 143 -10.46 21.31 -8.49
C ARG A 143 -11.72 20.70 -7.86
N GLY A 144 -11.81 19.37 -7.84
CA GLY A 144 -12.89 18.65 -7.18
C GLY A 144 -14.23 18.82 -7.88
N VAL A 145 -14.22 18.93 -9.20
CA VAL A 145 -15.41 19.07 -10.03
C VAL A 145 -15.85 17.75 -10.64
N SER A 146 -17.14 17.65 -10.97
CA SER A 146 -17.69 16.61 -11.82
C SER A 146 -17.63 17.06 -13.29
N VAL A 147 -17.52 16.11 -14.20
CA VAL A 147 -17.66 16.38 -15.66
C VAL A 147 -19.04 16.93 -15.99
N LEU A 148 -20.04 16.73 -15.12
CA LEU A 148 -21.42 17.26 -15.27
C LEU A 148 -21.57 18.70 -14.76
N ASP A 149 -20.58 19.23 -14.06
CA ASP A 149 -20.61 20.63 -13.61
C ASP A 149 -20.41 21.58 -14.82
N THR A 150 -21.01 22.74 -14.74
CA THR A 150 -20.84 23.78 -15.78
C THR A 150 -19.41 24.34 -15.74
N PRO A 151 -18.63 24.20 -16.83
CA PRO A 151 -17.27 24.70 -16.87
C PRO A 151 -17.25 26.23 -16.95
N PRO A 152 -16.28 26.91 -16.30
CA PRO A 152 -16.02 28.34 -16.55
C PRO A 152 -15.73 28.60 -18.02
N LYS A 153 -16.00 29.85 -18.46
CA LYS A 153 -15.68 30.28 -19.84
C LYS A 153 -14.18 30.05 -20.13
N GLY A 154 -13.88 29.40 -21.25
CA GLY A 154 -12.51 29.13 -21.65
C GLY A 154 -11.85 27.94 -20.87
N ALA A 155 -12.62 27.14 -20.14
CA ALA A 155 -12.14 25.94 -19.48
C ALA A 155 -12.41 24.67 -20.30
N TYR A 156 -11.67 23.61 -19.94
CA TYR A 156 -11.96 22.22 -20.31
C TYR A 156 -11.87 21.34 -19.07
N PHE A 157 -12.53 20.19 -19.10
CA PHE A 157 -12.46 19.19 -18.03
C PHE A 157 -11.22 18.30 -18.21
N GLU A 158 -10.47 18.10 -17.12
CA GLU A 158 -9.40 17.14 -17.03
C GLU A 158 -9.68 16.18 -15.86
N GLY A 159 -9.77 14.87 -16.19
CA GLY A 159 -10.01 13.84 -15.19
C GLY A 159 -8.85 13.69 -14.22
N ALA A 160 -9.15 13.41 -12.95
CA ALA A 160 -8.13 13.15 -11.94
C ALA A 160 -7.30 11.90 -12.30
N ASP A 161 -6.00 11.96 -12.06
CA ASP A 161 -5.12 10.80 -12.22
C ASP A 161 -5.46 9.72 -11.20
N MET A 162 -5.51 8.48 -11.68
CA MET A 162 -5.82 7.28 -10.90
C MET A 162 -4.84 6.15 -11.29
N PRO A 163 -3.53 6.30 -11.01
CA PRO A 163 -2.52 5.31 -11.37
C PRO A 163 -2.80 3.95 -10.72
N TYR A 164 -2.39 2.87 -11.37
CA TYR A 164 -2.59 1.49 -10.94
C TYR A 164 -4.06 1.15 -10.69
N TRP A 165 -4.94 1.62 -11.58
CA TRP A 165 -6.38 1.39 -11.51
C TRP A 165 -6.73 -0.09 -11.56
N MET A 166 -7.51 -0.54 -10.56
CA MET A 166 -8.06 -1.89 -10.45
C MET A 166 -9.56 -1.79 -10.18
N ARG A 167 -10.38 -1.90 -11.21
CA ARG A 167 -11.86 -1.84 -11.12
C ARG A 167 -12.40 -3.11 -10.51
N PHE A 168 -13.34 -3.03 -9.57
CA PHE A 168 -13.98 -4.20 -8.98
C PHE A 168 -15.52 -4.12 -8.88
N ASN A 169 -16.12 -2.93 -8.91
CA ASN A 169 -17.58 -2.77 -8.84
C ASN A 169 -18.07 -1.56 -9.65
N GLY A 170 -18.71 -1.78 -10.79
CA GLY A 170 -19.21 -0.70 -11.64
C GLY A 170 -18.13 0.33 -11.98
N ALA A 171 -18.27 1.56 -11.49
CA ALA A 171 -17.29 2.63 -11.65
C ALA A 171 -16.30 2.73 -10.47
N ILE A 172 -16.34 1.80 -9.51
CA ILE A 172 -15.51 1.80 -8.29
C ILE A 172 -14.32 0.88 -8.49
N GLY A 173 -13.15 1.34 -8.05
CA GLY A 173 -11.88 0.59 -8.05
C GLY A 173 -10.92 1.05 -6.98
N MET A 174 -9.79 0.36 -6.89
CA MET A 174 -8.63 0.78 -6.12
C MET A 174 -7.66 1.53 -7.05
N HIS A 175 -6.99 2.55 -6.54
CA HIS A 175 -5.97 3.30 -7.28
C HIS A 175 -5.07 4.10 -6.33
N VAL A 176 -3.94 4.58 -6.83
CA VAL A 176 -3.09 5.50 -6.08
C VAL A 176 -3.84 6.78 -5.75
N GLY A 177 -3.77 7.21 -4.51
CA GLY A 177 -4.34 8.48 -4.11
C GLY A 177 -3.96 8.89 -2.69
N LYS A 178 -4.32 10.11 -2.33
CA LYS A 178 -4.05 10.63 -0.99
C LYS A 178 -4.88 9.86 0.04
N VAL A 179 -4.18 9.18 0.94
CA VAL A 179 -4.77 8.47 2.07
C VAL A 179 -4.86 9.43 3.26
N ARG A 180 -6.07 9.64 3.74
CA ARG A 180 -6.39 10.38 4.97
C ARG A 180 -6.75 9.39 6.08
N ARG A 181 -7.01 9.87 7.28
CA ARG A 181 -7.41 9.02 8.42
C ARG A 181 -8.89 8.60 8.37
N ASP A 182 -9.67 9.25 7.53
CA ASP A 182 -11.11 9.13 7.37
C ASP A 182 -11.48 8.78 5.92
N SER A 183 -12.68 8.29 5.73
CA SER A 183 -13.27 8.09 4.41
C SER A 183 -13.56 9.45 3.75
N ASP A 184 -13.00 9.73 2.57
CA ASP A 184 -13.11 11.03 1.89
C ASP A 184 -13.12 10.90 0.36
N SER A 185 -13.30 9.70 -0.18
CA SER A 185 -13.38 9.51 -1.63
C SER A 185 -14.82 9.57 -2.14
N HIS A 186 -14.99 9.48 -3.45
CA HIS A 186 -16.30 9.37 -4.12
C HIS A 186 -16.67 7.90 -4.43
N GLY A 187 -16.31 6.98 -3.55
CA GLY A 187 -16.59 5.54 -3.65
C GLY A 187 -15.38 4.68 -3.97
N CYS A 188 -14.37 5.19 -4.67
CA CYS A 188 -13.13 4.46 -4.94
C CYS A 188 -12.28 4.32 -3.66
N VAL A 189 -11.43 3.31 -3.63
CA VAL A 189 -10.47 3.07 -2.54
C VAL A 189 -9.12 3.64 -2.95
N ARG A 190 -8.70 4.73 -2.29
CA ARG A 190 -7.37 5.31 -2.48
C ARG A 190 -6.37 4.52 -1.64
N VAL A 191 -5.24 4.21 -2.24
CA VAL A 191 -4.16 3.40 -1.68
C VAL A 191 -2.85 4.18 -1.80
N PRO A 192 -1.91 4.10 -0.84
CA PRO A 192 -0.56 4.65 -1.02
C PRO A 192 0.11 4.06 -2.26
N GLU A 193 0.93 4.85 -2.94
CA GLU A 193 1.55 4.46 -4.22
C GLU A 193 2.30 3.13 -4.11
N GLU A 194 3.15 2.97 -3.09
CA GLU A 194 3.92 1.76 -2.87
C GLU A 194 3.03 0.52 -2.67
N ALA A 195 1.99 0.60 -1.84
CA ALA A 195 1.06 -0.51 -1.66
C ALA A 195 0.25 -0.80 -2.92
N CYS A 196 -0.16 0.25 -3.64
CA CYS A 196 -0.97 0.11 -4.84
C CYS A 196 -0.20 -0.55 -5.99
N SER A 197 1.08 -0.24 -6.17
CA SER A 197 1.96 -0.90 -7.16
C SER A 197 2.12 -2.39 -6.86
N ILE A 198 2.32 -2.75 -5.59
CA ILE A 198 2.38 -4.15 -5.15
C ILE A 198 1.05 -4.87 -5.42
N LEU A 199 -0.09 -4.27 -5.06
CA LEU A 199 -1.41 -4.84 -5.35
C LEU A 199 -1.61 -5.05 -6.85
N PHE A 200 -1.20 -4.06 -7.65
CA PHE A 200 -1.32 -4.15 -9.10
C PHE A 200 -0.47 -5.28 -9.69
N GLU A 201 0.71 -5.56 -9.13
CA GLU A 201 1.54 -6.71 -9.51
C GLU A 201 0.93 -8.04 -9.06
N LYS A 202 0.54 -8.15 -7.79
CA LYS A 202 0.14 -9.43 -7.16
C LYS A 202 -1.29 -9.85 -7.45
N LEU A 203 -2.17 -8.94 -7.84
CA LEU A 203 -3.57 -9.23 -8.17
C LEU A 203 -3.79 -9.27 -9.68
N GLY A 204 -4.49 -10.29 -10.17
CA GLY A 204 -4.89 -10.43 -11.57
C GLY A 204 -6.36 -10.02 -11.81
N ILE A 205 -6.75 -9.97 -13.08
CA ILE A 205 -8.17 -9.97 -13.45
C ILE A 205 -8.82 -11.22 -12.88
N GLY A 206 -9.99 -11.07 -12.23
CA GLY A 206 -10.69 -12.16 -11.53
C GLY A 206 -10.29 -12.34 -10.06
N SER A 207 -9.20 -11.73 -9.57
CA SER A 207 -8.86 -11.76 -8.14
C SER A 207 -9.98 -11.18 -7.29
N LYS A 208 -10.25 -11.79 -6.12
CA LYS A 208 -11.31 -11.35 -5.22
C LYS A 208 -10.94 -10.04 -4.53
N VAL A 209 -11.95 -9.18 -4.36
CA VAL A 209 -11.93 -7.98 -3.52
C VAL A 209 -13.08 -8.11 -2.54
N ILE A 210 -12.77 -8.24 -1.25
CA ILE A 210 -13.75 -8.42 -0.18
C ILE A 210 -13.83 -7.13 0.62
N VAL A 211 -14.96 -6.45 0.59
CA VAL A 211 -15.20 -5.19 1.31
C VAL A 211 -16.08 -5.48 2.53
N LYS A 212 -15.58 -5.17 3.72
CA LYS A 212 -16.20 -5.46 5.03
C LYS A 212 -16.52 -4.19 5.81
#